data_a04e715a7d19ddbb8a366085b214a423
#
_entry.id   a04e715a7d19ddbb8a366085b214a423
#
_cell.length_a   1.000
_cell.length_b   1.000
_cell.length_c   1.000
_cell.angle_alpha   90.00
_cell.angle_beta   90.00
_cell.angle_gamma   90.00
#
_symmetry.space_group_name_H-M   'P 1'
#
loop_
_entity.id
_entity.type
_entity.pdbx_description
1 polymer ?
#
loop_
_entity_poly.entity_id
_entity_poly.type
_entity_poly.pdbx_seq_one_letter_code
_entity_poly.pdbx_strand_id
1 'polypeptide(L)'
;MKLLSKEDITPEGADARTLRALPLLAFAAVATAFLYVPVLGPSPLAFQGDLIVVLYLLTLPTILIFLLGWLSRNVFAAIGGVRAATQLFIYEVPFFLALLAPALAAGTWSISEIVAWQSGHGMLVVLAPIGFVVALIGLQAKLERTPFDIPEAETEIVAGPSTELTGPKLAVLHLSMDMALVTGSALVAALFLGGPALPVGIAPAWLAALVGFGAFLVKTLGILAVLTAIRVGMGRVRIDQLNSFGWKYLATAAFVQILIVLAIIGVAA
;
A
#
# COMPACT_ATOMS: atom_id res chain seq x y z
N MET A 1 6.38 16.25 16.32
CA MET A 1 7.11 17.28 17.11
C MET A 1 7.97 16.68 18.21
N LYS A 2 7.44 15.91 19.20
CA LYS A 2 8.25 15.35 20.31
C LYS A 2 9.43 14.47 19.85
N LEU A 3 9.26 13.62 18.83
CA LEU A 3 10.32 12.75 18.31
C LEU A 3 11.46 13.52 17.63
N LEU A 4 11.17 14.67 17.00
CA LEU A 4 12.18 15.48 16.32
C LEU A 4 13.12 16.22 17.29
N SER A 5 12.64 16.47 18.52
CA SER A 5 13.44 17.13 19.58
C SER A 5 14.11 16.14 20.53
N LYS A 6 13.90 14.82 20.32
CA LYS A 6 14.49 13.77 21.15
C LYS A 6 15.90 13.43 20.67
N GLU A 7 16.76 12.98 21.59
CA GLU A 7 18.12 12.54 21.29
C GLU A 7 18.16 11.41 20.25
N ASP A 8 19.16 11.47 19.37
CA ASP A 8 19.43 10.44 18.37
C ASP A 8 20.46 9.45 18.92
N ILE A 9 19.96 8.42 19.59
CA ILE A 9 20.79 7.35 20.16
C ILE A 9 21.01 6.28 19.08
N THR A 10 22.25 5.82 18.94
CA THR A 10 22.62 4.71 18.07
C THR A 10 23.26 3.61 18.89
N PRO A 11 22.86 2.32 18.72
CA PRO A 11 23.43 1.20 19.42
C PRO A 11 24.94 1.03 19.11
N GLU A 12 25.71 0.57 20.11
CA GLU A 12 27.12 0.25 19.89
C GLU A 12 27.30 -0.84 18.83
N GLY A 13 28.19 -0.58 17.89
CA GLY A 13 28.50 -1.49 16.80
C GLY A 13 27.51 -1.52 15.63
N ALA A 14 26.45 -0.71 15.65
CA ALA A 14 25.59 -0.49 14.49
C ALA A 14 26.12 0.67 13.64
N ASP A 15 25.96 0.57 12.30
CA ASP A 15 26.34 1.69 11.41
C ASP A 15 25.28 2.80 11.47
N ALA A 16 25.64 3.91 12.12
CA ALA A 16 24.78 5.07 12.28
C ALA A 16 24.34 5.70 10.94
N ARG A 17 25.18 5.61 9.89
CA ARG A 17 24.85 6.18 8.57
C ARG A 17 23.75 5.37 7.91
N THR A 18 23.89 4.07 7.90
CA THR A 18 22.89 3.16 7.32
C THR A 18 21.57 3.24 8.08
N LEU A 19 21.59 3.24 9.43
CA LEU A 19 20.37 3.36 10.24
C LEU A 19 19.62 4.69 10.02
N ARG A 20 20.31 5.76 9.64
CA ARG A 20 19.67 7.04 9.25
C ARG A 20 19.16 7.02 7.82
N ALA A 21 19.85 6.35 6.92
CA ALA A 21 19.50 6.31 5.50
C ALA A 21 18.24 5.47 5.23
N LEU A 22 18.04 4.34 5.94
CA LEU A 22 16.93 3.43 5.68
C LEU A 22 15.54 4.07 5.82
N PRO A 23 15.21 4.80 6.92
CA PRO A 23 13.93 5.48 7.02
C PRO A 23 13.71 6.58 5.98
N LEU A 24 14.79 7.31 5.62
CA LEU A 24 14.74 8.33 4.57
C LEU A 24 14.46 7.73 3.20
N LEU A 25 15.10 6.60 2.87
CA LEU A 25 14.84 5.87 1.64
C LEU A 25 13.41 5.31 1.58
N ALA A 26 12.89 4.81 2.71
CA ALA A 26 11.51 4.35 2.81
C ALA A 26 10.52 5.49 2.52
N PHE A 27 10.72 6.64 3.15
CA PHE A 27 9.90 7.82 2.90
C PHE A 27 10.01 8.30 1.45
N ALA A 28 11.23 8.39 0.90
CA ALA A 28 11.46 8.82 -0.48
C ALA A 28 10.78 7.88 -1.49
N ALA A 29 10.84 6.56 -1.28
CA ALA A 29 10.21 5.58 -2.14
C ALA A 29 8.68 5.78 -2.18
N VAL A 30 8.04 5.93 -1.02
CA VAL A 30 6.59 6.12 -0.94
C VAL A 30 6.17 7.48 -1.49
N ALA A 31 6.92 8.54 -1.18
CA ALA A 31 6.65 9.87 -1.72
C ALA A 31 6.75 9.89 -3.26
N THR A 32 7.74 9.19 -3.82
CA THR A 32 7.86 9.01 -5.26
C THR A 32 6.68 8.21 -5.83
N ALA A 33 6.26 7.13 -5.16
CA ALA A 33 5.08 6.34 -5.57
C ALA A 33 3.80 7.20 -5.64
N PHE A 34 3.62 8.11 -4.70
CA PHE A 34 2.47 9.01 -4.67
C PHE A 34 2.37 9.93 -5.89
N LEU A 35 3.52 10.34 -6.46
CA LEU A 35 3.55 11.22 -7.64
C LEU A 35 2.96 10.56 -8.91
N TYR A 36 2.92 9.23 -8.97
CA TYR A 36 2.30 8.49 -10.08
C TYR A 36 0.79 8.37 -9.95
N VAL A 37 0.22 8.60 -8.74
CA VAL A 37 -1.22 8.50 -8.53
C VAL A 37 -1.92 9.74 -9.09
N PRO A 38 -2.93 9.59 -9.98
CA PRO A 38 -3.66 10.70 -10.56
C PRO A 38 -4.60 11.33 -9.51
N VAL A 39 -4.26 12.52 -9.01
CA VAL A 39 -4.99 13.23 -7.95
C VAL A 39 -5.89 14.32 -8.50
N LEU A 40 -5.37 15.23 -9.36
CA LEU A 40 -6.09 16.36 -9.96
C LEU A 40 -6.44 16.13 -11.43
N GLY A 41 -5.92 15.07 -12.01
CA GLY A 41 -5.99 14.71 -13.41
C GLY A 41 -4.93 13.67 -13.72
N PRO A 42 -4.58 13.40 -14.98
CA PRO A 42 -3.52 12.45 -15.30
C PRO A 42 -2.21 12.86 -14.63
N SER A 43 -1.48 11.87 -14.08
CA SER A 43 -0.19 12.14 -13.44
C SER A 43 0.80 12.72 -14.45
N PRO A 44 1.60 13.73 -14.07
CA PRO A 44 2.65 14.28 -14.94
C PRO A 44 3.77 13.26 -15.22
N LEU A 45 3.90 12.21 -14.42
CA LEU A 45 4.86 11.13 -14.57
C LEU A 45 4.24 9.86 -15.19
N ALA A 46 3.00 9.93 -15.70
CA ALA A 46 2.32 8.78 -16.27
C ALA A 46 3.06 8.22 -17.49
N PHE A 47 3.27 6.90 -17.50
CA PHE A 47 3.82 6.16 -18.63
C PHE A 47 3.28 4.73 -18.64
N GLN A 48 3.50 4.00 -19.75
CA GLN A 48 3.12 2.59 -19.81
C GLN A 48 4.00 1.77 -18.86
N GLY A 49 3.41 1.27 -17.77
CA GLY A 49 4.12 0.50 -16.73
C GLY A 49 4.25 1.22 -15.40
N ASP A 50 3.68 2.41 -15.22
CA ASP A 50 3.73 3.16 -13.96
C ASP A 50 3.11 2.37 -12.79
N LEU A 51 2.08 1.55 -13.04
CA LEU A 51 1.51 0.65 -12.04
C LEU A 51 2.57 -0.29 -11.44
N ILE A 52 3.43 -0.89 -12.29
CA ILE A 52 4.48 -1.81 -11.84
C ILE A 52 5.51 -1.07 -10.97
N VAL A 53 5.88 0.15 -11.39
CA VAL A 53 6.82 0.99 -10.62
C VAL A 53 6.25 1.36 -9.26
N VAL A 54 4.98 1.76 -9.19
CA VAL A 54 4.31 2.09 -7.92
C VAL A 54 4.25 0.88 -6.99
N LEU A 55 3.91 -0.30 -7.51
CA LEU A 55 3.89 -1.53 -6.72
C LEU A 55 5.26 -1.85 -6.14
N TYR A 56 6.33 -1.74 -6.97
CA TYR A 56 7.70 -1.92 -6.51
C TYR A 56 8.10 -0.89 -5.45
N LEU A 57 7.83 0.40 -5.68
CA LEU A 57 8.15 1.45 -4.72
C LEU A 57 7.41 1.28 -3.39
N LEU A 58 6.18 0.79 -3.40
CA LEU A 58 5.43 0.48 -2.19
C LEU A 58 5.94 -0.77 -1.45
N THR A 59 6.75 -1.62 -2.09
CA THR A 59 7.36 -2.79 -1.47
C THR A 59 8.64 -2.43 -0.70
N LEU A 60 9.34 -1.38 -1.13
CA LEU A 60 10.61 -0.96 -0.53
C LEU A 60 10.53 -0.68 0.97
N PRO A 61 9.52 0.01 1.54
CA PRO A 61 9.43 0.25 2.97
C PRO A 61 9.55 -1.02 3.81
N THR A 62 8.82 -2.08 3.48
CA THR A 62 8.88 -3.34 4.24
C THR A 62 10.26 -4.02 4.12
N ILE A 63 10.90 -3.98 2.95
CA ILE A 63 12.27 -4.47 2.78
C ILE A 63 13.25 -3.66 3.63
N LEU A 64 13.08 -2.34 3.68
CA LEU A 64 13.93 -1.45 4.47
C LEU A 64 13.71 -1.63 5.97
N ILE A 65 12.48 -1.95 6.42
CA ILE A 65 12.15 -2.33 7.80
C ILE A 65 12.85 -3.65 8.17
N PHE A 66 12.85 -4.64 7.27
CA PHE A 66 13.62 -5.87 7.47
C PHE A 66 15.12 -5.58 7.66
N LEU A 67 15.71 -4.79 6.75
CA LEU A 67 17.13 -4.41 6.84
C LEU A 67 17.44 -3.63 8.12
N LEU A 68 16.54 -2.76 8.54
CA LEU A 68 16.65 -1.98 9.76
C LEU A 68 16.68 -2.88 10.99
N GLY A 69 15.79 -3.87 11.08
CA GLY A 69 15.81 -4.88 12.14
C GLY A 69 17.10 -5.70 12.16
N TRP A 70 17.59 -6.09 10.99
CA TRP A 70 18.83 -6.86 10.85
C TRP A 70 20.07 -6.07 11.26
N LEU A 71 20.17 -4.81 10.90
CA LEU A 71 21.34 -3.95 11.12
C LEU A 71 21.40 -3.33 12.52
N SER A 72 20.30 -3.35 13.27
CA SER A 72 20.23 -2.78 14.63
C SER A 72 20.97 -3.58 15.69
N ARG A 73 21.47 -4.79 15.38
CA ARG A 73 22.20 -5.70 16.28
C ARG A 73 21.43 -6.07 17.57
N ASN A 74 20.12 -5.91 17.56
CA ASN A 74 19.25 -6.33 18.64
C ASN A 74 18.47 -7.58 18.24
N VAL A 75 18.40 -8.58 19.12
CA VAL A 75 17.72 -9.85 18.85
C VAL A 75 16.23 -9.65 18.58
N PHE A 76 15.56 -8.78 19.34
CA PHE A 76 14.13 -8.50 19.15
C PHE A 76 13.88 -7.79 17.82
N ALA A 77 14.74 -6.83 17.46
CA ALA A 77 14.64 -6.15 16.19
C ALA A 77 14.90 -7.09 14.99
N ALA A 78 15.87 -7.99 15.11
CA ALA A 78 16.15 -8.99 14.08
C ALA A 78 14.96 -9.96 13.88
N ILE A 79 14.34 -10.44 14.97
CA ILE A 79 13.15 -11.30 14.89
C ILE A 79 12.00 -10.53 14.24
N GLY A 80 11.75 -9.28 14.63
CA GLY A 80 10.73 -8.44 14.03
C GLY A 80 10.96 -8.21 12.53
N GLY A 81 12.21 -7.95 12.13
CA GLY A 81 12.60 -7.82 10.72
C GLY A 81 12.32 -9.09 9.92
N VAL A 82 12.69 -10.28 10.43
CA VAL A 82 12.38 -11.55 9.75
C VAL A 82 10.87 -11.77 9.63
N ARG A 83 10.08 -11.40 10.66
CA ARG A 83 8.62 -11.46 10.59
C ARG A 83 8.06 -10.50 9.52
N ALA A 84 8.61 -9.29 9.37
CA ALA A 84 8.23 -8.35 8.32
C ALA A 84 8.49 -8.93 6.93
N ALA A 85 9.67 -9.51 6.70
CA ALA A 85 10.01 -10.16 5.44
C ALA A 85 9.11 -11.36 5.15
N THR A 86 8.79 -12.19 6.15
CA THR A 86 7.88 -13.32 5.99
C THR A 86 6.47 -12.85 5.63
N GLN A 87 5.98 -11.82 6.31
CA GLN A 87 4.69 -11.21 6.03
C GLN A 87 4.64 -10.64 4.60
N LEU A 88 5.71 -9.99 4.14
CA LEU A 88 5.84 -9.47 2.78
C LEU A 88 5.54 -10.57 1.74
N PHE A 89 6.20 -11.72 1.82
CA PHE A 89 6.01 -12.82 0.87
C PHE A 89 4.58 -13.40 0.89
N ILE A 90 3.87 -13.27 2.00
CA ILE A 90 2.50 -13.80 2.13
C ILE A 90 1.50 -12.88 1.42
N TYR A 91 1.58 -11.57 1.61
CA TYR A 91 0.58 -10.64 1.08
C TYR A 91 0.91 -10.06 -0.29
N GLU A 92 2.19 -10.02 -0.68
CA GLU A 92 2.61 -9.33 -1.90
C GLU A 92 2.00 -9.96 -3.16
N VAL A 93 2.01 -11.29 -3.24
CA VAL A 93 1.45 -12.01 -4.38
C VAL A 93 -0.06 -11.77 -4.53
N PRO A 94 -0.91 -12.02 -3.51
CA PRO A 94 -2.35 -11.75 -3.64
C PRO A 94 -2.66 -10.27 -3.87
N PHE A 95 -1.88 -9.35 -3.28
CA PHE A 95 -2.06 -7.92 -3.50
C PHE A 95 -1.76 -7.52 -4.95
N PHE A 96 -0.66 -8.01 -5.52
CA PHE A 96 -0.32 -7.76 -6.92
C PHE A 96 -1.36 -8.34 -7.88
N LEU A 97 -1.78 -9.57 -7.67
CA LEU A 97 -2.82 -10.20 -8.47
C LEU A 97 -4.14 -9.43 -8.41
N ALA A 98 -4.50 -8.91 -7.24
CA ALA A 98 -5.71 -8.12 -7.09
C ALA A 98 -5.65 -6.79 -7.87
N LEU A 99 -4.49 -6.10 -7.85
CA LEU A 99 -4.29 -4.85 -8.59
C LEU A 99 -4.06 -5.07 -10.10
N LEU A 100 -3.73 -6.30 -10.51
CA LEU A 100 -3.62 -6.67 -11.91
C LEU A 100 -5.00 -6.74 -12.60
N ALA A 101 -6.06 -7.09 -11.88
CA ALA A 101 -7.39 -7.23 -12.45
C ALA A 101 -7.90 -5.92 -13.12
N PRO A 102 -7.78 -4.73 -12.52
CA PRO A 102 -8.07 -3.46 -13.18
C PRO A 102 -7.24 -3.19 -14.44
N ALA A 103 -5.95 -3.50 -14.41
CA ALA A 103 -5.05 -3.31 -15.54
C ALA A 103 -5.42 -4.19 -16.73
N LEU A 104 -5.77 -5.45 -16.49
CA LEU A 104 -6.26 -6.37 -17.51
C LEU A 104 -7.58 -5.92 -18.09
N ALA A 105 -8.51 -5.44 -17.25
CA ALA A 105 -9.82 -4.96 -17.71
C ALA A 105 -9.70 -3.73 -18.63
N ALA A 106 -8.79 -2.82 -18.31
CA ALA A 106 -8.53 -1.62 -19.13
C ALA A 106 -7.57 -1.86 -20.29
N GLY A 107 -6.84 -2.99 -20.32
CA GLY A 107 -5.85 -3.30 -21.35
C GLY A 107 -4.61 -2.41 -21.32
N THR A 108 -4.30 -1.78 -20.18
CA THR A 108 -3.19 -0.84 -20.02
C THR A 108 -2.53 -0.97 -18.67
N TRP A 109 -1.24 -0.65 -18.60
CA TRP A 109 -0.45 -0.64 -17.36
C TRP A 109 -0.27 0.77 -16.78
N SER A 110 -0.87 1.79 -17.40
CA SER A 110 -0.86 3.16 -16.92
C SER A 110 -2.04 3.42 -15.98
N ILE A 111 -1.75 3.85 -14.75
CA ILE A 111 -2.77 4.18 -13.74
C ILE A 111 -3.71 5.28 -14.25
N SER A 112 -3.14 6.29 -14.93
CA SER A 112 -3.93 7.39 -15.50
C SER A 112 -4.87 6.94 -16.61
N GLU A 113 -4.45 5.99 -17.46
CA GLU A 113 -5.30 5.41 -18.52
C GLU A 113 -6.37 4.49 -17.94
N ILE A 114 -6.06 3.70 -16.90
CA ILE A 114 -7.06 2.88 -16.19
C ILE A 114 -8.15 3.77 -15.59
N VAL A 115 -7.78 4.91 -15.00
CA VAL A 115 -8.74 5.89 -14.48
C VAL A 115 -9.56 6.52 -15.61
N ALA A 116 -8.94 6.87 -16.73
CA ALA A 116 -9.63 7.40 -17.91
C ALA A 116 -10.61 6.37 -18.51
N TRP A 117 -10.22 5.09 -18.58
CA TRP A 117 -11.09 4.01 -19.04
C TRP A 117 -12.36 3.89 -18.19
N GLN A 118 -12.26 4.04 -16.87
CA GLN A 118 -13.38 3.98 -15.93
C GLN A 118 -14.40 5.11 -16.14
N SER A 119 -14.00 6.27 -16.66
CA SER A 119 -14.93 7.38 -16.94
C SER A 119 -15.98 7.05 -18.00
N GLY A 120 -15.66 6.13 -18.92
CA GLY A 120 -16.57 5.68 -19.99
C GLY A 120 -17.30 4.37 -19.70
N HIS A 121 -16.72 3.49 -18.88
CA HIS A 121 -17.21 2.12 -18.65
C HIS A 121 -17.73 1.87 -17.23
N GLY A 122 -17.60 2.85 -16.33
CA GLY A 122 -17.98 2.71 -14.92
C GLY A 122 -16.85 2.22 -14.03
N MET A 123 -17.11 2.17 -12.72
CA MET A 123 -16.12 1.81 -11.72
C MET A 123 -15.73 0.34 -11.81
N LEU A 124 -14.44 0.04 -11.81
CA LEU A 124 -13.92 -1.33 -11.87
C LEU A 124 -14.23 -2.19 -10.65
N VAL A 125 -14.61 -1.58 -9.53
CA VAL A 125 -15.08 -2.33 -8.35
C VAL A 125 -16.30 -3.21 -8.68
N VAL A 126 -17.13 -2.83 -9.64
CA VAL A 126 -18.30 -3.63 -10.07
C VAL A 126 -17.86 -4.85 -10.86
N LEU A 127 -16.83 -4.71 -11.69
CA LEU A 127 -16.27 -5.78 -12.52
C LEU A 127 -15.34 -6.71 -11.71
N ALA A 128 -14.61 -6.15 -10.74
CA ALA A 128 -13.62 -6.86 -9.94
C ALA A 128 -13.85 -6.70 -8.42
N PRO A 129 -15.03 -7.08 -7.89
CA PRO A 129 -15.33 -6.89 -6.46
C PRO A 129 -14.45 -7.75 -5.54
N ILE A 130 -14.15 -8.98 -5.94
CA ILE A 130 -13.27 -9.87 -5.16
C ILE A 130 -11.85 -9.28 -5.13
N GLY A 131 -11.34 -8.77 -6.26
CA GLY A 131 -10.05 -8.10 -6.34
C GLY A 131 -9.98 -6.87 -5.44
N PHE A 132 -11.05 -6.09 -5.37
CA PHE A 132 -11.13 -4.94 -4.47
C PHE A 132 -11.02 -5.34 -2.99
N VAL A 133 -11.74 -6.38 -2.56
CA VAL A 133 -11.67 -6.88 -1.18
C VAL A 133 -10.27 -7.43 -0.87
N VAL A 134 -9.69 -8.21 -1.79
CA VAL A 134 -8.32 -8.73 -1.63
C VAL A 134 -7.31 -7.59 -1.59
N ALA A 135 -7.48 -6.54 -2.40
CA ALA A 135 -6.61 -5.37 -2.39
C ALA A 135 -6.68 -4.62 -1.05
N LEU A 136 -7.87 -4.47 -0.44
CA LEU A 136 -8.02 -3.85 0.88
C LEU A 136 -7.32 -4.66 1.98
N ILE A 137 -7.51 -5.98 1.99
CA ILE A 137 -6.87 -6.87 2.98
C ILE A 137 -5.36 -6.90 2.77
N GLY A 138 -4.90 -7.02 1.52
CA GLY A 138 -3.49 -6.98 1.17
C GLY A 138 -2.82 -5.65 1.52
N LEU A 139 -3.51 -4.52 1.32
CA LEU A 139 -3.03 -3.21 1.74
C LEU A 139 -2.93 -3.11 3.26
N GLN A 140 -3.91 -3.62 4.02
CA GLN A 140 -3.85 -3.65 5.49
C GLN A 140 -2.65 -4.46 5.98
N ALA A 141 -2.38 -5.62 5.36
CA ALA A 141 -1.22 -6.45 5.68
C ALA A 141 0.10 -5.77 5.29
N LYS A 142 0.14 -5.07 4.15
CA LYS A 142 1.30 -4.30 3.67
C LYS A 142 1.67 -3.15 4.60
N LEU A 143 0.68 -2.54 5.24
CA LEU A 143 0.88 -1.44 6.19
C LEU A 143 1.27 -1.92 7.59
N GLU A 144 1.43 -3.24 7.80
CA GLU A 144 1.78 -3.83 9.09
C GLU A 144 0.88 -3.36 10.25
N ARG A 145 -0.39 -3.04 9.92
CA ARG A 145 -1.38 -2.58 10.90
C ARG A 145 -2.29 -3.71 11.36
N THR A 146 -2.79 -3.63 12.58
CA THR A 146 -3.76 -4.61 13.10
C THR A 146 -4.86 -4.89 12.07
N PRO A 147 -5.20 -6.16 11.80
CA PRO A 147 -4.82 -7.41 12.51
C PRO A 147 -3.45 -8.00 12.14
N PHE A 148 -2.68 -7.36 11.26
CA PHE A 148 -1.44 -7.88 10.68
C PHE A 148 -0.17 -7.18 11.20
N ASP A 149 -0.18 -6.67 12.44
CA ASP A 149 0.95 -6.02 13.12
C ASP A 149 1.95 -7.02 13.72
N ILE A 150 2.27 -8.07 12.95
CA ILE A 150 3.12 -9.18 13.38
C ILE A 150 4.58 -8.74 13.60
N PRO A 151 5.15 -7.83 12.78
CA PRO A 151 6.53 -7.36 12.98
C PRO A 151 6.72 -6.50 14.23
N GLU A 152 5.71 -5.72 14.62
CA GLU A 152 5.76 -4.78 15.76
C GLU A 152 5.09 -5.31 17.03
N ALA A 153 4.99 -6.63 17.18
CA ALA A 153 4.34 -7.33 18.26
C ALA A 153 4.77 -6.87 19.66
N GLU A 154 4.26 -5.76 20.18
CA GLU A 154 4.68 -5.15 21.45
C GLU A 154 4.67 -6.14 22.64
N THR A 155 3.70 -7.04 22.68
CA THR A 155 3.58 -8.05 23.74
C THR A 155 4.56 -9.21 23.62
N GLU A 156 5.20 -9.40 22.46
CA GLU A 156 6.11 -10.52 22.20
C GLU A 156 7.57 -10.08 22.04
N ILE A 157 7.81 -9.01 21.27
CA ILE A 157 9.15 -8.56 20.83
C ILE A 157 9.38 -7.07 21.03
N VAL A 158 8.77 -6.47 22.04
CA VAL A 158 8.88 -5.05 22.44
C VAL A 158 8.33 -4.15 21.33
N ALA A 159 9.18 -3.59 20.47
CA ALA A 159 8.79 -2.76 19.31
C ALA A 159 9.33 -3.33 17.99
N GLY A 160 9.70 -4.60 17.96
CA GLY A 160 10.19 -5.27 16.76
C GLY A 160 11.35 -4.51 16.10
N PRO A 161 11.32 -4.29 14.76
CA PRO A 161 12.39 -3.64 14.01
C PRO A 161 12.70 -2.21 14.49
N SER A 162 11.74 -1.53 15.09
CA SER A 162 11.87 -0.14 15.55
C SER A 162 12.44 0.00 16.96
N THR A 163 12.73 -1.11 17.67
CA THR A 163 13.18 -1.13 19.08
C THR A 163 14.41 -0.25 19.33
N GLU A 164 15.37 -0.22 18.41
CA GLU A 164 16.61 0.56 18.55
C GLU A 164 16.53 1.93 17.85
N LEU A 165 15.38 2.28 17.30
CA LEU A 165 15.19 3.57 16.66
C LEU A 165 14.72 4.62 17.67
N THR A 166 15.43 5.75 17.70
CA THR A 166 15.08 6.88 18.54
C THR A 166 15.06 8.18 17.74
N GLY A 167 14.40 9.19 18.29
CA GLY A 167 14.44 10.55 17.78
C GLY A 167 13.96 10.69 16.33
N PRO A 168 14.69 11.47 15.52
CA PRO A 168 14.29 11.79 14.14
C PRO A 168 14.16 10.56 13.22
N LYS A 169 14.99 9.52 13.43
CA LYS A 169 14.96 8.27 12.63
C LYS A 169 13.60 7.59 12.74
N LEU A 170 13.10 7.44 13.97
CA LEU A 170 11.79 6.86 14.25
C LEU A 170 10.67 7.74 13.69
N ALA A 171 10.80 9.08 13.81
CA ALA A 171 9.80 10.01 13.28
C ALA A 171 9.64 9.87 11.76
N VAL A 172 10.75 9.77 11.02
CA VAL A 172 10.72 9.59 9.56
C VAL A 172 10.17 8.22 9.17
N LEU A 173 10.48 7.16 9.93
CA LEU A 173 9.91 5.83 9.69
C LEU A 173 8.38 5.85 9.84
N HIS A 174 7.84 6.41 10.93
CA HIS A 174 6.39 6.55 11.13
C HIS A 174 5.75 7.40 10.02
N LEU A 175 6.41 8.49 9.61
CA LEU A 175 5.94 9.33 8.51
C LEU A 175 5.90 8.55 7.19
N SER A 176 6.88 7.66 6.93
CA SER A 176 6.86 6.81 5.74
C SER A 176 5.70 5.82 5.76
N MET A 177 5.38 5.24 6.92
CA MET A 177 4.23 4.32 7.08
C MET A 177 2.89 5.04 6.89
N ASP A 178 2.74 6.26 7.44
CA ASP A 178 1.53 7.07 7.25
C ASP A 178 1.39 7.52 5.79
N MET A 179 2.48 7.89 5.15
CA MET A 179 2.49 8.21 3.72
C MET A 179 2.15 6.99 2.87
N ALA A 180 2.62 5.79 3.24
CA ALA A 180 2.27 4.52 2.58
C ALA A 180 0.78 4.20 2.69
N LEU A 181 0.16 4.49 3.84
CA LEU A 181 -1.28 4.36 4.04
C LEU A 181 -2.06 5.26 3.08
N VAL A 182 -1.67 6.52 2.98
CA VAL A 182 -2.32 7.49 2.07
C VAL A 182 -2.12 7.08 0.61
N THR A 183 -0.88 6.76 0.23
CA THR A 183 -0.54 6.36 -1.15
C THR A 183 -1.26 5.08 -1.58
N GLY A 184 -1.25 4.06 -0.71
CA GLY A 184 -1.93 2.79 -0.99
C GLY A 184 -3.44 2.95 -1.10
N SER A 185 -4.06 3.73 -0.20
CA SER A 185 -5.49 4.03 -0.26
C SER A 185 -5.86 4.83 -1.51
N ALA A 186 -5.04 5.80 -1.89
CA ALA A 186 -5.19 6.59 -3.10
C ALA A 186 -5.05 5.72 -4.37
N LEU A 187 -4.10 4.80 -4.39
CA LEU A 187 -3.91 3.85 -5.48
C LEU A 187 -5.13 2.93 -5.65
N VAL A 188 -5.62 2.34 -4.57
CA VAL A 188 -6.83 1.49 -4.60
C VAL A 188 -8.05 2.31 -5.04
N ALA A 189 -8.20 3.56 -4.59
CA ALA A 189 -9.26 4.47 -5.04
C ALA A 189 -9.15 4.78 -6.54
N ALA A 190 -7.94 5.00 -7.05
CA ALA A 190 -7.70 5.23 -8.47
C ALA A 190 -8.05 4.01 -9.32
N LEU A 191 -7.58 2.83 -8.94
CA LEU A 191 -7.71 1.61 -9.73
C LEU A 191 -9.13 1.01 -9.71
N PHE A 192 -9.85 1.06 -8.60
CA PHE A 192 -11.16 0.42 -8.46
C PHE A 192 -12.33 1.39 -8.48
N LEU A 193 -12.16 2.61 -7.95
CA LEU A 193 -13.24 3.60 -7.82
C LEU A 193 -13.14 4.75 -8.85
N GLY A 194 -12.21 4.65 -9.82
CA GLY A 194 -12.05 5.63 -10.89
C GLY A 194 -11.37 6.92 -10.47
N GLY A 195 -10.68 6.97 -9.32
CA GLY A 195 -9.91 8.14 -8.92
C GLY A 195 -10.67 9.46 -9.02
N PRO A 196 -10.08 10.50 -9.63
CA PRO A 196 -10.72 11.80 -9.85
C PRO A 196 -11.68 11.83 -11.06
N ALA A 197 -11.79 10.73 -11.85
CA ALA A 197 -12.66 10.69 -13.00
C ALA A 197 -14.13 10.82 -12.58
N LEU A 198 -14.84 11.71 -13.29
CA LEU A 198 -16.28 11.94 -13.13
C LEU A 198 -17.00 11.45 -14.38
N PRO A 199 -18.14 10.75 -14.24
CA PRO A 199 -18.92 10.26 -15.37
C PRO A 199 -19.67 11.38 -16.11
N VAL A 200 -19.65 12.61 -15.61
CA VAL A 200 -20.39 13.75 -16.16
C VAL A 200 -19.41 14.82 -16.61
N GLY A 201 -19.57 15.28 -17.85
CA GLY A 201 -18.84 16.44 -18.39
C GLY A 201 -19.28 17.74 -17.70
N ILE A 202 -18.44 18.20 -16.76
CA ILE A 202 -18.66 19.48 -16.06
C ILE A 202 -17.84 20.55 -16.78
N ALA A 203 -18.52 21.61 -17.25
CA ALA A 203 -17.86 22.81 -17.76
C ALA A 203 -18.05 23.94 -16.73
N PRO A 204 -17.00 24.72 -16.43
CA PRO A 204 -15.66 24.80 -17.04
C PRO A 204 -14.64 23.76 -16.45
N ALA A 205 -13.52 23.56 -17.15
CA ALA A 205 -12.50 22.54 -16.82
C ALA A 205 -11.92 22.67 -15.40
N TRP A 206 -11.72 23.87 -14.88
CA TRP A 206 -11.23 24.10 -13.53
C TRP A 206 -12.21 23.58 -12.46
N LEU A 207 -13.53 23.72 -12.70
CA LEU A 207 -14.56 23.22 -11.79
C LEU A 207 -14.60 21.68 -11.83
N ALA A 208 -14.48 21.09 -13.02
CA ALA A 208 -14.36 19.63 -13.16
C ALA A 208 -13.16 19.08 -12.40
N ALA A 209 -12.01 19.75 -12.45
CA ALA A 209 -10.82 19.36 -11.69
C ALA A 209 -11.05 19.45 -10.17
N LEU A 210 -11.68 20.51 -9.67
CA LEU A 210 -11.98 20.66 -8.24
C LEU A 210 -12.98 19.63 -7.74
N VAL A 211 -14.05 19.38 -8.49
CA VAL A 211 -15.06 18.37 -8.14
C VAL A 211 -14.46 16.96 -8.22
N GLY A 212 -13.63 16.69 -9.23
CA GLY A 212 -12.87 15.44 -9.37
C GLY A 212 -11.93 15.20 -8.20
N PHE A 213 -11.20 16.22 -7.79
CA PHE A 213 -10.34 16.16 -6.59
C PHE A 213 -11.15 15.90 -5.32
N GLY A 214 -12.27 16.60 -5.14
CA GLY A 214 -13.17 16.36 -4.01
C GLY A 214 -13.71 14.92 -3.97
N ALA A 215 -14.15 14.41 -5.14
CA ALA A 215 -14.61 13.03 -5.27
C ALA A 215 -13.47 12.01 -4.96
N PHE A 216 -12.26 12.28 -5.45
CA PHE A 216 -11.08 11.45 -5.16
C PHE A 216 -10.76 11.45 -3.67
N LEU A 217 -10.78 12.61 -3.00
CA LEU A 217 -10.58 12.70 -1.55
C LEU A 217 -11.61 11.88 -0.78
N VAL A 218 -12.89 12.00 -1.11
CA VAL A 218 -13.97 11.24 -0.45
C VAL A 218 -13.78 9.73 -0.62
N LYS A 219 -13.42 9.27 -1.83
CA LYS A 219 -13.13 7.85 -2.09
C LYS A 219 -11.92 7.35 -1.29
N THR A 220 -10.84 8.12 -1.27
CA THR A 220 -9.61 7.79 -0.52
C THR A 220 -9.87 7.77 0.99
N LEU A 221 -10.58 8.77 1.52
CA LEU A 221 -10.99 8.81 2.92
C LEU A 221 -11.96 7.67 3.27
N GLY A 222 -12.84 7.29 2.35
CA GLY A 222 -13.71 6.11 2.51
C GLY A 222 -12.89 4.81 2.68
N ILE A 223 -11.86 4.60 1.86
CA ILE A 223 -10.94 3.46 2.00
C ILE A 223 -10.19 3.54 3.33
N LEU A 224 -9.66 4.71 3.70
CA LEU A 224 -9.00 4.92 4.98
C LEU A 224 -9.92 4.60 6.16
N ALA A 225 -11.19 4.99 6.09
CA ALA A 225 -12.18 4.67 7.11
C ALA A 225 -12.42 3.17 7.22
N VAL A 226 -12.52 2.45 6.09
CA VAL A 226 -12.65 0.97 6.07
C VAL A 226 -11.42 0.31 6.69
N LEU A 227 -10.20 0.70 6.30
CA LEU A 227 -8.96 0.17 6.87
C LEU A 227 -8.87 0.45 8.38
N THR A 228 -9.30 1.64 8.81
CA THR A 228 -9.35 2.00 10.23
C THR A 228 -10.40 1.18 10.98
N ALA A 229 -11.57 0.93 10.39
CA ALA A 229 -12.61 0.09 10.98
C ALA A 229 -12.12 -1.36 11.15
N ILE A 230 -11.41 -1.92 10.16
CA ILE A 230 -10.77 -3.22 10.25
C ILE A 230 -9.76 -3.24 11.41
N ARG A 231 -8.91 -2.21 11.50
CA ARG A 231 -7.92 -2.07 12.58
C ARG A 231 -8.56 -2.07 13.97
N VAL A 232 -9.68 -1.39 14.15
CA VAL A 232 -10.35 -1.26 15.46
C VAL A 232 -11.19 -2.49 15.78
N GLY A 233 -11.82 -3.12 14.77
CA GLY A 233 -12.78 -4.20 14.96
C GLY A 233 -12.14 -5.60 15.05
N MET A 234 -10.92 -5.79 14.56
CA MET A 234 -10.29 -7.11 14.50
C MET A 234 -9.15 -7.26 15.51
N GLY A 235 -9.08 -8.43 16.15
CA GLY A 235 -7.95 -8.84 16.97
C GLY A 235 -6.77 -9.27 16.10
N ARG A 236 -5.57 -9.29 16.70
CA ARG A 236 -4.32 -9.67 16.05
C ARG A 236 -4.32 -11.13 15.59
N VAL A 237 -3.77 -11.38 14.41
CA VAL A 237 -3.61 -12.70 13.79
C VAL A 237 -2.18 -13.21 14.01
N ARG A 238 -2.02 -14.53 14.21
CA ARG A 238 -0.69 -15.17 14.27
C ARG A 238 -0.12 -15.35 12.87
N ILE A 239 1.22 -15.41 12.75
CA ILE A 239 1.91 -15.55 11.48
C ILE A 239 1.50 -16.84 10.73
N ASP A 240 1.27 -17.95 11.43
CA ASP A 240 0.82 -19.22 10.83
C ASP A 240 -0.58 -19.10 10.23
N GLN A 241 -1.48 -18.38 10.94
CA GLN A 241 -2.83 -18.10 10.47
C GLN A 241 -2.78 -17.19 9.25
N LEU A 242 -1.95 -16.14 9.28
CA LEU A 242 -1.75 -15.25 8.14
C LEU A 242 -1.22 -16.01 6.92
N ASN A 243 -0.22 -16.89 7.11
CA ASN A 243 0.34 -17.69 6.02
C ASN A 243 -0.74 -18.59 5.39
N SER A 244 -1.48 -19.31 6.21
CA SER A 244 -2.57 -20.17 5.72
C SER A 244 -3.68 -19.37 5.03
N PHE A 245 -4.03 -18.20 5.57
CA PHE A 245 -5.05 -17.31 5.01
C PHE A 245 -4.59 -16.68 3.71
N GLY A 246 -3.37 -16.16 3.65
CA GLY A 246 -2.80 -15.49 2.48
C GLY A 246 -2.74 -16.41 1.25
N TRP A 247 -2.16 -17.60 1.41
CA TRP A 247 -1.99 -18.52 0.30
C TRP A 247 -3.27 -19.29 -0.07
N LYS A 248 -4.02 -19.80 0.92
CA LYS A 248 -5.20 -20.63 0.64
C LYS A 248 -6.40 -19.81 0.18
N TYR A 249 -6.60 -18.61 0.73
CA TYR A 249 -7.81 -17.83 0.45
C TYR A 249 -7.53 -16.57 -0.36
N LEU A 250 -6.59 -15.71 0.04
CA LEU A 250 -6.38 -14.45 -0.65
C LEU A 250 -5.78 -14.65 -2.04
N ALA A 251 -4.73 -15.44 -2.17
CA ALA A 251 -4.09 -15.70 -3.46
C ALA A 251 -5.04 -16.42 -4.42
N THR A 252 -5.78 -17.41 -3.93
CA THR A 252 -6.78 -18.14 -4.72
C THR A 252 -7.92 -17.21 -5.15
N ALA A 253 -8.45 -16.38 -4.26
CA ALA A 253 -9.50 -15.43 -4.58
C ALA A 253 -9.05 -14.39 -5.63
N ALA A 254 -7.83 -13.85 -5.50
CA ALA A 254 -7.26 -12.94 -6.47
C ALA A 254 -7.08 -13.60 -7.84
N PHE A 255 -6.62 -14.85 -7.87
CA PHE A 255 -6.45 -15.60 -9.11
C PHE A 255 -7.80 -15.89 -9.78
N VAL A 256 -8.81 -16.32 -9.03
CA VAL A 256 -10.17 -16.50 -9.53
C VAL A 256 -10.72 -15.21 -10.12
N GLN A 257 -10.49 -14.06 -9.46
CA GLN A 257 -10.92 -12.76 -10.00
C GLN A 257 -10.26 -12.45 -11.34
N ILE A 258 -8.97 -12.75 -11.53
CA ILE A 258 -8.29 -12.57 -12.82
C ILE A 258 -8.94 -13.44 -13.89
N LEU A 259 -9.23 -14.71 -13.60
CA LEU A 259 -9.90 -15.59 -14.55
C LEU A 259 -11.29 -15.08 -14.94
N ILE A 260 -12.05 -14.54 -13.99
CA ILE A 260 -13.36 -13.93 -14.25
C ILE A 260 -13.21 -12.73 -15.20
N VAL A 261 -12.26 -11.84 -14.93
CA VAL A 261 -12.01 -10.66 -15.77
C VAL A 261 -11.60 -11.08 -17.18
N LEU A 262 -10.69 -12.03 -17.32
CA LEU A 262 -10.27 -12.56 -18.63
C LEU A 262 -11.43 -13.24 -19.39
N ALA A 263 -12.29 -13.97 -18.70
CA ALA A 263 -13.46 -14.58 -19.32
C ALA A 263 -14.46 -13.52 -19.83
N ILE A 264 -14.69 -12.46 -19.06
CA ILE A 264 -15.57 -11.35 -19.48
C ILE A 264 -15.00 -10.63 -20.70
N ILE A 265 -13.69 -10.34 -20.72
CA ILE A 265 -13.02 -9.69 -21.85
C ILE A 265 -13.05 -10.61 -23.08
N GLY A 266 -12.75 -11.90 -22.92
CA GLY A 266 -12.75 -12.88 -24.02
C GLY A 266 -14.13 -13.15 -24.62
N VAL A 267 -15.23 -12.88 -23.88
CA VAL A 267 -16.60 -12.98 -24.42
C VAL A 267 -17.00 -11.68 -25.12
N ALA A 268 -16.40 -10.54 -24.72
CA ALA A 268 -16.69 -9.21 -25.29
C ALA A 268 -15.87 -8.87 -26.55
N ALA A 269 -14.78 -9.62 -26.82
CA ALA A 269 -13.91 -9.51 -27.98
C ALA A 269 -14.43 -10.40 -29.14
#